data_d98812f6bed945e0b49eb4ddca16ef2e
#
_entry.id   d98812f6bed945e0b49eb4ddca16ef2e
#
_cell.length_a   1.000
_cell.length_b   1.000
_cell.length_c   1.000
_cell.angle_alpha   90.00
_cell.angle_beta   90.00
_cell.angle_gamma   90.00
#
_symmetry.space_group_name_H-M   'P 1'
#
loop_
_entity.id
_entity.type
_entity.pdbx_description
1 polymer ?
#
loop_
_entity_poly.entity_id
_entity_poly.type
_entity_poly.pdbx_seq_one_letter_code
_entity_poly.pdbx_strand_id
1 'polypeptide(L)'
;ENSSEDTLVVNEVLETKSLTSEEILTEIFNAYKNFSENPALTIDTIWNYAHEDNREATGPKERFSMMLTSEPYNSIVDLKDYSYEVIFESDENIHYEVKVLAKNNNYFVITWVFEKTLCEEKPCWRTIGVSQPRFFDSGI
;
A
#
# COMPACT_ATOMS: atom_id res chain seq x y z
N GLU A 1 31.03 -24.65 0.43
CA GLU A 1 29.85 -25.41 0.24
C GLU A 1 28.75 -24.95 1.17
N ASN A 2 29.11 -24.57 2.32
CA ASN A 2 28.13 -24.03 3.21
C ASN A 2 27.56 -22.71 2.73
N SER A 3 28.32 -21.96 1.97
CA SER A 3 27.81 -20.70 1.51
C SER A 3 26.59 -20.90 0.61
N SER A 4 26.61 -21.97 -0.17
CA SER A 4 25.46 -22.26 -1.00
C SER A 4 24.28 -22.67 -0.15
N GLU A 5 24.52 -23.43 0.90
CA GLU A 5 23.44 -23.79 1.81
C GLU A 5 22.93 -22.57 2.55
N ASP A 6 23.83 -21.70 2.97
CA ASP A 6 23.41 -20.49 3.67
C ASP A 6 22.55 -19.62 2.78
N THR A 7 22.92 -19.51 1.51
CA THR A 7 22.14 -18.71 0.58
C THR A 7 20.74 -19.30 0.40
N LEU A 8 20.64 -20.62 0.30
CA LEU A 8 19.34 -21.25 0.16
C LEU A 8 18.49 -21.03 1.40
N VAL A 9 19.09 -21.13 2.57
CA VAL A 9 18.34 -20.92 3.81
C VAL A 9 17.78 -19.50 3.86
N VAL A 10 18.62 -18.52 3.50
CA VAL A 10 18.16 -17.14 3.50
C VAL A 10 17.01 -16.95 2.53
N ASN A 11 17.12 -17.52 1.34
CA ASN A 11 16.05 -17.39 0.36
C ASN A 11 14.77 -18.04 0.84
N GLU A 12 14.88 -19.20 1.47
CA GLU A 12 13.70 -19.85 2.00
C GLU A 12 13.02 -19.03 3.07
N VAL A 13 13.81 -18.42 3.94
CA VAL A 13 13.24 -17.57 4.98
C VAL A 13 12.51 -16.40 4.36
N LEU A 14 13.10 -15.76 3.36
CA LEU A 14 12.44 -14.66 2.71
C LEU A 14 11.16 -15.10 2.01
N GLU A 15 11.18 -16.25 1.37
CA GLU A 15 10.01 -16.73 0.66
C GLU A 15 8.89 -17.12 1.60
N THR A 16 9.22 -17.70 2.74
CA THR A 16 8.19 -18.14 3.66
C THR A 16 7.68 -17.02 4.55
N LYS A 17 8.42 -15.92 4.61
CA LYS A 17 8.05 -14.83 5.50
C LYS A 17 7.07 -13.92 4.80
N SER A 18 5.83 -13.95 5.25
CA SER A 18 4.83 -13.05 4.72
C SER A 18 4.93 -11.71 5.41
N LEU A 19 4.77 -10.64 4.65
CA LEU A 19 4.74 -9.32 5.22
C LEU A 19 3.42 -9.10 5.96
N THR A 20 3.47 -8.36 7.05
CA THR A 20 2.25 -7.96 7.72
C THR A 20 1.58 -6.85 6.92
N SER A 21 0.29 -6.66 7.19
CA SER A 21 -0.43 -5.57 6.52
C SER A 21 0.20 -4.23 6.85
N GLU A 22 0.69 -4.07 8.07
CA GLU A 22 1.34 -2.82 8.47
C GLU A 22 2.62 -2.59 7.68
N GLU A 23 3.41 -3.63 7.49
CA GLU A 23 4.64 -3.50 6.71
C GLU A 23 4.34 -3.09 5.28
N ILE A 24 3.29 -3.67 4.69
CA ILE A 24 2.90 -3.31 3.34
C ILE A 24 2.42 -1.86 3.29
N LEU A 25 1.59 -1.47 4.26
CA LEU A 25 1.06 -0.12 4.28
C LEU A 25 2.18 0.92 4.38
N THR A 26 3.13 0.68 5.26
CA THR A 26 4.22 1.64 5.43
C THR A 26 5.12 1.68 4.21
N GLU A 27 5.33 0.55 3.56
CA GLU A 27 6.11 0.55 2.32
C GLU A 27 5.43 1.40 1.26
N ILE A 28 4.12 1.28 1.13
CA ILE A 28 3.36 2.05 0.16
C ILE A 28 3.45 3.55 0.46
N PHE A 29 3.20 3.93 1.70
CA PHE A 29 3.16 5.36 2.01
C PHE A 29 4.55 5.99 2.05
N ASN A 30 5.58 5.20 2.38
CA ASN A 30 6.94 5.71 2.25
C ASN A 30 7.31 5.95 0.79
N ALA A 31 6.82 5.11 -0.12
CA ALA A 31 7.03 5.35 -1.54
C ALA A 31 6.31 6.63 -1.99
N TYR A 32 5.11 6.86 -1.48
CA TYR A 32 4.37 8.07 -1.82
C TYR A 32 5.12 9.34 -1.44
N LYS A 33 5.88 9.33 -0.35
CA LYS A 33 6.64 10.51 0.06
C LYS A 33 7.61 10.98 -1.01
N ASN A 34 8.09 10.05 -1.83
CA ASN A 34 9.08 10.37 -2.85
C ASN A 34 8.53 10.13 -4.25
N PHE A 35 7.23 10.35 -4.42
CA PHE A 35 6.56 10.01 -5.67
C PHE A 35 7.20 10.71 -6.86
N SER A 36 7.45 12.01 -6.76
CA SER A 36 7.99 12.75 -7.90
C SER A 36 9.39 12.31 -8.29
N GLU A 37 10.16 11.79 -7.32
CA GLU A 37 11.51 11.32 -7.61
C GLU A 37 11.51 9.97 -8.30
N ASN A 38 10.52 9.14 -7.98
CA ASN A 38 10.46 7.80 -8.56
C ASN A 38 9.00 7.33 -8.60
N PRO A 39 8.22 7.88 -9.55
CA PRO A 39 6.80 7.51 -9.62
C PRO A 39 6.59 6.02 -9.83
N ALA A 40 7.48 5.39 -10.61
CA ALA A 40 7.34 3.97 -10.89
C ALA A 40 7.39 3.13 -9.62
N LEU A 41 8.21 3.53 -8.65
CA LEU A 41 8.30 2.77 -7.42
C LEU A 41 6.96 2.76 -6.69
N THR A 42 6.30 3.91 -6.55
CA THR A 42 5.02 3.97 -5.88
C THR A 42 3.97 3.16 -6.64
N ILE A 43 3.90 3.35 -7.94
CA ILE A 43 2.91 2.66 -8.76
C ILE A 43 3.11 1.16 -8.69
N ASP A 44 4.36 0.72 -8.86
CA ASP A 44 4.66 -0.71 -8.81
C ASP A 44 4.39 -1.31 -7.44
N THR A 45 4.72 -0.58 -6.39
CA THR A 45 4.52 -1.08 -5.03
C THR A 45 3.03 -1.32 -4.77
N ILE A 46 2.20 -0.33 -5.09
CA ILE A 46 0.76 -0.47 -4.87
C ILE A 46 0.21 -1.59 -5.74
N TRP A 47 0.60 -1.61 -7.02
CA TRP A 47 0.09 -2.61 -7.94
C TRP A 47 0.48 -4.02 -7.51
N ASN A 48 1.73 -4.21 -7.08
CA ASN A 48 2.21 -5.52 -6.70
C ASN A 48 1.54 -6.05 -5.44
N TYR A 49 1.13 -5.17 -4.55
CA TYR A 49 0.44 -5.57 -3.33
C TYR A 49 -1.06 -5.49 -3.46
N ALA A 50 -1.59 -5.25 -4.65
CA ALA A 50 -3.03 -5.20 -4.85
C ALA A 50 -3.61 -6.61 -4.99
N HIS A 51 -4.79 -6.78 -4.39
CA HIS A 51 -5.53 -8.03 -4.54
C HIS A 51 -5.93 -8.20 -6.00
N GLU A 52 -6.04 -9.46 -6.43
CA GLU A 52 -6.40 -9.75 -7.80
C GLU A 52 -7.69 -9.06 -8.22
N ASP A 53 -8.69 -9.08 -7.33
CA ASP A 53 -9.96 -8.45 -7.62
C ASP A 53 -9.81 -6.93 -7.78
N ASN A 54 -8.92 -6.34 -6.98
CA ASN A 54 -8.66 -4.92 -7.08
C ASN A 54 -7.98 -4.58 -8.39
N ARG A 55 -7.03 -5.42 -8.82
CA ARG A 55 -6.38 -5.20 -10.12
C ARG A 55 -7.37 -5.29 -11.26
N GLU A 56 -8.31 -6.22 -11.16
CA GLU A 56 -9.33 -6.36 -12.17
C GLU A 56 -10.18 -5.11 -12.27
N ALA A 57 -10.53 -4.54 -11.12
CA ALA A 57 -11.40 -3.36 -11.09
C ALA A 57 -10.68 -2.10 -11.57
N THR A 58 -9.37 -1.99 -11.33
CA THR A 58 -8.64 -0.76 -11.61
C THR A 58 -7.68 -0.86 -12.78
N GLY A 59 -7.44 -2.06 -13.29
CA GLY A 59 -6.50 -2.28 -14.36
C GLY A 59 -7.03 -1.98 -15.73
N PRO A 60 -6.20 -2.13 -16.74
CA PRO A 60 -4.81 -2.58 -16.67
C PRO A 60 -3.92 -1.58 -15.93
N LYS A 61 -2.66 -1.96 -15.74
CA LYS A 61 -1.74 -1.18 -14.92
C LYS A 61 -1.61 0.25 -15.42
N GLU A 62 -1.66 0.46 -16.72
CA GLU A 62 -1.57 1.81 -17.27
C GLU A 62 -2.75 2.67 -16.83
N ARG A 63 -3.94 2.10 -16.82
CA ARG A 63 -5.11 2.82 -16.36
C ARG A 63 -5.01 3.12 -14.86
N PHE A 64 -4.53 2.14 -14.10
CA PHE A 64 -4.30 2.33 -12.68
C PHE A 64 -3.32 3.47 -12.43
N SER A 65 -2.23 3.50 -13.19
CA SER A 65 -1.24 4.55 -13.08
C SER A 65 -1.86 5.92 -13.32
N MET A 66 -2.69 6.03 -14.35
CA MET A 66 -3.36 7.29 -14.65
C MET A 66 -4.31 7.71 -13.53
N MET A 67 -4.97 6.74 -12.90
CA MET A 67 -5.86 7.02 -11.79
C MET A 67 -5.09 7.63 -10.62
N LEU A 68 -3.93 7.08 -10.30
CA LEU A 68 -3.14 7.57 -9.18
C LEU A 68 -2.67 9.01 -9.38
N THR A 69 -2.45 9.40 -10.62
CA THR A 69 -1.95 10.72 -10.92
C THR A 69 -3.04 11.71 -11.29
N SER A 70 -4.30 11.30 -11.14
CA SER A 70 -5.45 12.15 -11.43
C SER A 70 -6.24 12.42 -10.16
N GLU A 71 -7.04 13.50 -10.20
CA GLU A 71 -7.88 13.82 -9.05
C GLU A 71 -8.93 12.75 -8.88
N PRO A 72 -9.30 12.41 -7.66
CA PRO A 72 -8.82 12.99 -6.40
C PRO A 72 -7.61 12.28 -5.81
N TYR A 73 -7.15 11.19 -6.43
CA TYR A 73 -6.11 10.34 -5.82
C TYR A 73 -4.76 11.01 -5.78
N ASN A 74 -4.51 11.98 -6.66
CA ASN A 74 -3.21 12.65 -6.67
C ASN A 74 -3.03 13.64 -5.52
N SER A 75 -4.04 13.79 -4.65
CA SER A 75 -3.93 14.71 -3.52
C SER A 75 -2.81 14.36 -2.56
N ILE A 76 -2.41 13.10 -2.53
CA ILE A 76 -1.45 12.63 -1.53
C ILE A 76 -0.07 12.33 -2.11
N VAL A 77 0.16 12.57 -3.41
CA VAL A 77 1.49 12.34 -3.96
C VAL A 77 2.47 13.32 -3.32
N ASP A 78 3.68 12.84 -3.03
CA ASP A 78 4.71 13.64 -2.36
C ASP A 78 4.25 14.14 -1.00
N LEU A 79 3.46 13.33 -0.29
CA LEU A 79 3.00 13.71 1.04
C LEU A 79 4.18 14.00 1.96
N LYS A 80 3.95 14.83 2.94
CA LYS A 80 4.98 15.23 3.90
C LYS A 80 5.07 14.25 5.06
N ASP A 81 3.92 13.75 5.51
CA ASP A 81 3.89 12.88 6.67
C ASP A 81 2.58 12.14 6.69
N TYR A 82 2.53 11.05 7.44
CA TYR A 82 1.31 10.28 7.58
C TYR A 82 1.31 9.55 8.92
N SER A 83 0.12 9.22 9.39
CA SER A 83 -0.05 8.35 10.54
C SER A 83 -1.25 7.45 10.23
N TYR A 84 -1.37 6.35 10.99
CA TYR A 84 -2.42 5.40 10.69
C TYR A 84 -2.83 4.68 11.95
N GLU A 85 -4.06 4.15 11.92
CA GLU A 85 -4.55 3.31 12.99
C GLU A 85 -5.49 2.27 12.40
N VAL A 86 -5.60 1.14 13.08
CA VAL A 86 -6.52 0.09 12.69
C VAL A 86 -7.90 0.47 13.17
N ILE A 87 -8.88 0.51 12.26
CA ILE A 87 -10.25 0.82 12.64
C ILE A 87 -11.16 -0.40 12.55
N PHE A 88 -10.67 -1.48 11.97
CA PHE A 88 -11.40 -2.75 11.92
C PHE A 88 -10.41 -3.88 11.67
N GLU A 89 -10.60 -4.98 12.35
CA GLU A 89 -9.72 -6.12 12.17
C GLU A 89 -10.49 -7.41 12.37
N SER A 90 -10.32 -8.34 11.45
CA SER A 90 -10.84 -9.69 11.54
C SER A 90 -9.77 -10.64 11.04
N ASP A 91 -10.09 -11.94 11.01
CA ASP A 91 -9.11 -12.92 10.53
C ASP A 91 -8.74 -12.70 9.07
N GLU A 92 -9.64 -12.11 8.29
CA GLU A 92 -9.44 -11.99 6.86
C GLU A 92 -9.34 -10.57 6.35
N ASN A 93 -9.67 -9.58 7.17
CA ASN A 93 -9.66 -8.19 6.72
C ASN A 93 -9.07 -7.28 7.78
N ILE A 94 -8.34 -6.28 7.34
CA ILE A 94 -7.86 -5.23 8.22
C ILE A 94 -8.09 -3.90 7.52
N HIS A 95 -8.72 -2.97 8.21
CA HIS A 95 -8.98 -1.62 7.70
C HIS A 95 -8.13 -0.63 8.47
N TYR A 96 -7.36 0.15 7.75
CA TYR A 96 -6.58 1.23 8.33
C TYR A 96 -7.18 2.57 7.95
N GLU A 97 -7.21 3.48 8.92
CA GLU A 97 -7.46 4.88 8.61
C GLU A 97 -6.12 5.58 8.59
N VAL A 98 -5.78 6.20 7.45
CA VAL A 98 -4.50 6.85 7.27
C VAL A 98 -4.74 8.35 7.16
N LYS A 99 -4.09 9.11 8.04
CA LYS A 99 -4.13 10.58 7.99
C LYS A 99 -2.87 11.05 7.30
N VAL A 100 -3.04 11.87 6.29
CA VAL A 100 -1.95 12.31 5.44
C VAL A 100 -1.83 13.82 5.50
N LEU A 101 -0.60 14.29 5.72
CA LEU A 101 -0.29 15.70 5.54
C LEU A 101 0.26 15.86 4.12
N ALA A 102 -0.53 16.48 3.26
CA ALA A 102 -0.19 16.60 1.86
C ALA A 102 0.86 17.68 1.64
N LYS A 103 1.45 17.70 0.44
CA LYS A 103 2.52 18.64 0.14
C LYS A 103 2.05 20.10 0.19
N ASN A 104 0.74 20.32 0.03
CA ASN A 104 0.19 21.69 0.13
C ASN A 104 -0.26 22.02 1.54
N ASN A 105 0.11 21.20 2.52
CA ASN A 105 -0.19 21.38 3.94
C ASN A 105 -1.64 21.12 4.32
N ASN A 106 -2.43 20.59 3.41
CA ASN A 106 -3.78 20.14 3.75
C ASN A 106 -3.71 18.72 4.30
N TYR A 107 -4.70 18.39 5.12
CA TYR A 107 -4.81 17.04 5.67
C TYR A 107 -5.88 16.27 4.92
N PHE A 108 -5.61 14.99 4.69
CA PHE A 108 -6.56 14.08 4.07
C PHE A 108 -6.63 12.81 4.88
N VAL A 109 -7.77 12.12 4.76
CA VAL A 109 -7.97 10.83 5.39
C VAL A 109 -8.31 9.83 4.30
N ILE A 110 -7.66 8.68 4.36
CA ILE A 110 -7.88 7.59 3.41
C ILE A 110 -8.11 6.32 4.21
N THR A 111 -9.08 5.52 3.79
CA THR A 111 -9.27 4.20 4.36
C THR A 111 -8.61 3.20 3.42
N TRP A 112 -7.69 2.41 3.98
CA TRP A 112 -6.95 1.39 3.22
C TRP A 112 -7.33 0.02 3.76
N VAL A 113 -7.84 -0.83 2.88
CA VAL A 113 -8.39 -2.12 3.30
C VAL A 113 -7.54 -3.23 2.71
N PHE A 114 -7.08 -4.11 3.59
CA PHE A 114 -6.35 -5.31 3.20
C PHE A 114 -7.23 -6.52 3.40
N GLU A 115 -7.06 -7.51 2.53
CA GLU A 115 -7.74 -8.79 2.65
C GLU A 115 -6.69 -9.88 2.59
N LYS A 116 -6.88 -10.92 3.41
CA LYS A 116 -5.99 -12.08 3.38
C LYS A 116 -6.38 -12.94 2.18
N THR A 117 -5.38 -13.34 1.43
CA THR A 117 -5.57 -14.18 0.26
C THR A 117 -4.41 -15.15 0.18
N LEU A 118 -4.24 -15.83 -0.93
CA LEU A 118 -3.15 -16.78 -1.11
C LEU A 118 -2.18 -16.25 -2.16
N CYS A 119 -0.91 -16.20 -1.79
CA CYS A 119 0.18 -15.86 -2.68
C CYS A 119 1.03 -17.10 -2.81
N GLU A 120 0.95 -17.77 -3.96
CA GLU A 120 1.68 -19.02 -4.17
C GLU A 120 1.38 -20.01 -3.04
N GLU A 121 0.08 -20.14 -2.75
CA GLU A 121 -0.43 -21.11 -1.79
C GLU A 121 -0.12 -20.78 -0.32
N LYS A 122 0.37 -19.59 -0.05
CA LYS A 122 0.63 -19.15 1.32
C LYS A 122 -0.22 -17.93 1.63
N PRO A 123 -0.71 -17.81 2.86
CA PRO A 123 -1.50 -16.63 3.22
C PRO A 123 -0.69 -15.36 3.06
N CYS A 124 -1.31 -14.34 2.55
CA CYS A 124 -0.68 -13.04 2.38
C CYS A 124 -1.75 -11.96 2.42
N TRP A 125 -1.32 -10.74 2.76
CA TRP A 125 -2.22 -9.59 2.78
C TRP A 125 -2.10 -8.84 1.46
N ARG A 126 -3.24 -8.42 0.91
CA ARG A 126 -3.26 -7.65 -0.33
C ARG A 126 -4.31 -6.56 -0.24
N THR A 127 -4.04 -5.43 -0.87
CA THR A 127 -4.99 -4.31 -0.89
C THR A 127 -6.22 -4.70 -1.70
N ILE A 128 -7.39 -4.65 -1.05
CA ILE A 128 -8.64 -4.96 -1.72
C ILE A 128 -9.44 -3.70 -2.03
N GLY A 129 -9.21 -2.62 -1.30
CA GLY A 129 -9.91 -1.38 -1.56
C GLY A 129 -9.24 -0.20 -0.90
N VAL A 130 -9.41 0.96 -1.52
CA VAL A 130 -8.87 2.22 -1.02
C VAL A 130 -9.91 3.29 -1.27
N SER A 131 -10.27 4.03 -0.22
CA SER A 131 -11.23 5.11 -0.39
C SER A 131 -10.58 6.29 -1.10
N GLN A 132 -11.40 7.16 -1.67
CA GLN A 132 -10.89 8.42 -2.16
C GLN A 132 -10.38 9.25 -0.97
N PRO A 133 -9.30 10.03 -1.18
CA PRO A 133 -8.85 10.93 -0.12
C PRO A 133 -9.95 11.92 0.23
N ARG A 134 -10.21 12.06 1.53
CA ARG A 134 -11.21 12.99 2.02
C ARG A 134 -10.52 14.12 2.75
N PHE A 135 -10.92 15.35 2.45
CA PHE A 135 -10.36 16.49 3.13
C PHE A 135 -10.66 16.39 4.63
N PHE A 136 -9.65 16.65 5.43
CA PHE A 136 -9.78 16.57 6.88
C PHE A 136 -9.26 17.86 7.48
N ASP A 137 -10.13 18.56 8.21
CA ASP A 137 -9.74 19.84 8.82
C ASP A 137 -9.27 19.55 10.24
N SER A 138 -7.95 19.46 10.40
CA SER A 138 -7.38 19.15 11.70
C SER A 138 -7.24 20.38 12.58
N GLY A 139 -7.58 21.55 12.06
CA GLY A 139 -7.39 22.78 12.78
C GLY A 139 -8.48 23.12 13.77
N ILE A 140 -9.45 22.30 13.87
CA ILE A 140 -10.59 22.54 14.74
C ILE A 140 -10.33 22.08 16.16
#